data_e0ac9214761394592625061e1bb26ad1
#
_entry.id   e0ac9214761394592625061e1bb26ad1
#
_cell.length_a   1.000
_cell.length_b   1.000
_cell.length_c   1.000
_cell.angle_alpha   90.00
_cell.angle_beta   90.00
_cell.angle_gamma   90.00
#
_symmetry.space_group_name_H-M   'P 1'
#
loop_
_entity.id
_entity.type
_entity.pdbx_description
1 polymer ?
#
loop_
_entity_poly.entity_id
_entity_poly.type
_entity_poly.pdbx_seq_one_letter_code
_entity_poly.pdbx_strand_id
1 'polypeptide(L)'
;MSRNPFSHIDLRVRSFANVTGFYQALLPELGFTVWWGGEEGEWRGASTEESFPGKAFFGFTEDPGHRPNASCIAFWVNTREEVDRIGEVVKRAGGKNIEGPADSPEYSRDYYAVFFEDPDVNRLEVVHRTQ
;
A
#
# COMPACT_ATOMS: atom_id res chain seq x y z
N MET A 1 21.17 -0.64 14.38
CA MET A 1 20.25 -0.55 13.24
C MET A 1 18.95 -1.27 13.57
N SER A 2 17.86 -0.57 13.46
CA SER A 2 16.55 -1.19 13.64
C SER A 2 16.13 -1.87 12.33
N ARG A 3 15.31 -2.88 12.46
CA ARG A 3 14.78 -3.60 11.30
C ARG A 3 13.27 -3.41 11.23
N ASN A 4 12.75 -3.51 10.02
CA ASN A 4 11.32 -3.57 9.81
C ASN A 4 10.81 -4.91 10.39
N PRO A 5 9.84 -4.90 11.32
CA PRO A 5 9.30 -6.14 11.85
C PRO A 5 8.53 -6.97 10.83
N PHE A 6 8.11 -6.38 9.71
CA PHE A 6 7.38 -7.10 8.68
C PHE A 6 8.33 -7.58 7.60
N SER A 7 8.30 -8.88 7.30
CA SER A 7 9.00 -9.45 6.16
C SER A 7 8.22 -9.15 4.88
N HIS A 8 6.94 -9.42 4.89
CA HIS A 8 6.09 -9.22 3.72
C HIS A 8 4.63 -9.15 4.11
N ILE A 9 3.84 -8.65 3.18
CA ILE A 9 2.38 -8.64 3.24
C ILE A 9 1.89 -9.49 2.06
N ASP A 10 0.92 -10.35 2.30
CA ASP A 10 0.26 -11.13 1.26
C ASP A 10 -1.22 -10.80 1.31
N LEU A 11 -1.65 -9.98 0.37
CA LEU A 11 -3.02 -9.49 0.31
C LEU A 11 -3.84 -10.34 -0.67
N ARG A 12 -5.11 -10.53 -0.36
CA ARG A 12 -6.03 -11.15 -1.32
C ARG A 12 -6.78 -10.08 -2.09
N VAL A 13 -6.92 -10.30 -3.39
CA VAL A 13 -7.70 -9.44 -4.29
C VAL A 13 -8.63 -10.33 -5.09
N ARG A 14 -9.74 -9.79 -5.58
CA ARG A 14 -10.69 -10.60 -6.36
C ARG A 14 -10.25 -10.79 -7.79
N SER A 15 -9.51 -9.82 -8.35
CA SER A 15 -9.12 -9.86 -9.74
C SER A 15 -7.82 -9.10 -9.98
N PHE A 16 -6.82 -9.77 -10.54
CA PHE A 16 -5.59 -9.11 -10.98
C PHE A 16 -5.90 -8.00 -12.00
N ALA A 17 -6.86 -8.24 -12.88
CA ALA A 17 -7.21 -7.23 -13.89
C ALA A 17 -7.67 -5.93 -13.26
N ASN A 18 -8.34 -6.00 -12.11
CA ASN A 18 -8.82 -4.80 -11.42
C ASN A 18 -7.70 -4.01 -10.72
N VAL A 19 -6.70 -4.70 -10.17
CA VAL A 19 -5.80 -4.08 -9.19
C VAL A 19 -4.35 -3.96 -9.63
N THR A 20 -3.90 -4.71 -10.64
CA THR A 20 -2.48 -4.72 -11.02
C THR A 20 -1.97 -3.33 -11.35
N GLY A 21 -2.70 -2.59 -12.20
CA GLY A 21 -2.31 -1.23 -12.56
C GLY A 21 -2.26 -0.28 -11.37
N PHE A 22 -3.18 -0.45 -10.43
CA PHE A 22 -3.20 0.34 -9.20
C PHE A 22 -1.92 0.11 -8.39
N TYR A 23 -1.55 -1.15 -8.16
CA TYR A 23 -0.35 -1.46 -7.36
C TYR A 23 0.94 -1.15 -8.11
N GLN A 24 0.95 -1.26 -9.44
CA GLN A 24 2.10 -0.80 -10.22
C GLN A 24 2.36 0.69 -10.07
N ALA A 25 1.32 1.48 -9.86
CA ALA A 25 1.44 2.92 -9.62
C ALA A 25 1.79 3.23 -8.16
N LEU A 26 1.18 2.54 -7.21
CA LEU A 26 1.33 2.84 -5.79
C LEU A 26 2.63 2.31 -5.19
N LEU A 27 2.95 1.05 -5.43
CA LEU A 27 4.04 0.39 -4.71
C LEU A 27 5.40 1.05 -4.89
N PRO A 28 5.79 1.52 -6.09
CA PRO A 28 7.07 2.21 -6.23
C PRO A 28 7.17 3.49 -5.38
N GLU A 29 6.06 4.20 -5.19
CA GLU A 29 6.03 5.40 -4.35
C GLU A 29 6.30 5.09 -2.89
N LEU A 30 6.08 3.86 -2.47
CA LEU A 30 6.30 3.39 -1.10
C LEU A 30 7.66 2.71 -0.91
N GLY A 31 8.48 2.66 -1.97
CA GLY A 31 9.79 2.02 -1.90
C GLY A 31 9.83 0.57 -2.37
N PHE A 32 8.70 0.03 -2.82
CA PHE A 32 8.65 -1.31 -3.42
C PHE A 32 8.86 -1.17 -4.92
N THR A 33 10.12 -1.16 -5.33
CA THR A 33 10.51 -0.78 -6.70
C THR A 33 10.88 -1.97 -7.59
N VAL A 34 11.06 -3.16 -7.03
CA VAL A 34 11.45 -4.35 -7.79
C VAL A 34 10.23 -5.22 -8.00
N TRP A 35 9.58 -5.05 -9.14
CA TRP A 35 8.37 -5.79 -9.50
C TRP A 35 8.70 -7.22 -9.88
N TRP A 36 7.86 -8.16 -9.45
CA TRP A 36 7.95 -9.56 -9.83
C TRP A 36 6.57 -10.20 -9.84
N GLY A 37 6.50 -11.42 -10.39
CA GLY A 37 5.25 -12.08 -10.63
C GLY A 37 4.74 -11.78 -12.03
N GLY A 38 4.88 -12.74 -12.93
CA GLY A 38 4.40 -12.60 -14.30
C GLY A 38 2.92 -12.88 -14.44
N GLU A 39 2.44 -12.85 -15.68
CA GLU A 39 1.03 -13.08 -15.97
C GLU A 39 0.56 -14.47 -15.58
N GLU A 40 1.47 -15.44 -15.51
CA GLU A 40 1.15 -16.83 -15.19
C GLU A 40 1.31 -17.15 -13.69
N GLY A 41 1.78 -16.18 -12.89
CA GLY A 41 1.97 -16.39 -11.46
C GLY A 41 0.65 -16.34 -10.70
N GLU A 42 0.57 -17.14 -9.63
CA GLU A 42 -0.58 -17.11 -8.72
C GLU A 42 -0.62 -15.85 -7.87
N TRP A 43 0.49 -15.14 -7.80
CA TRP A 43 0.57 -13.88 -7.06
C TRP A 43 1.53 -12.93 -7.75
N ARG A 44 1.37 -11.64 -7.44
CA ARG A 44 2.15 -10.55 -7.98
C ARG A 44 2.57 -9.65 -6.85
N GLY A 45 3.61 -8.84 -7.08
CA GLY A 45 4.02 -7.90 -6.07
C GLY A 45 5.32 -7.22 -6.40
N ALA A 46 5.82 -6.50 -5.41
CA ALA A 46 7.08 -5.80 -5.54
C ALA A 46 7.84 -5.83 -4.24
N SER A 47 9.17 -5.84 -4.34
CA SER A 47 10.03 -5.80 -3.17
C SER A 47 10.79 -4.48 -3.11
N THR A 48 11.32 -4.18 -1.94
CA THR A 48 12.32 -3.14 -1.79
C THR A 48 13.63 -3.62 -2.44
N GLU A 49 14.49 -2.69 -2.82
CA GLU A 49 15.81 -3.05 -3.33
C GLU A 49 16.65 -3.70 -2.25
N GLU A 50 16.66 -3.07 -1.07
CA GLU A 50 17.32 -3.62 0.11
C GLU A 50 16.58 -3.21 1.37
N SER A 51 16.64 -4.07 2.39
CA SER A 51 16.23 -3.75 3.74
C SER A 51 16.92 -4.74 4.68
N PHE A 52 16.90 -4.45 5.94
CA PHE A 52 17.50 -5.37 6.92
C PHE A 52 16.40 -6.20 7.57
N PRO A 53 16.59 -7.52 7.71
CA PRO A 53 17.75 -8.37 7.32
C PRO A 53 17.73 -8.81 5.86
N GLY A 54 16.77 -8.43 5.07
CA GLY A 54 16.63 -8.78 3.69
C GLY A 54 15.58 -7.90 3.02
N LYS A 55 15.15 -8.26 1.83
CA LYS A 55 14.16 -7.50 1.09
C LYS A 55 12.78 -7.71 1.69
N ALA A 56 12.09 -6.62 2.00
CA ALA A 56 10.67 -6.67 2.32
C ALA A 56 9.87 -6.66 1.02
N PHE A 57 8.68 -7.27 1.02
CA PHE A 57 7.83 -7.21 -0.17
C PHE A 57 6.35 -7.10 0.18
N PHE A 58 5.62 -6.56 -0.78
CA PHE A 58 4.16 -6.50 -0.75
C PHE A 58 3.66 -7.30 -1.95
N GLY A 59 2.92 -8.37 -1.67
CA GLY A 59 2.36 -9.22 -2.70
C GLY A 59 0.85 -9.30 -2.62
N PHE A 60 0.23 -9.64 -3.73
CA PHE A 60 -1.21 -9.87 -3.77
C PHE A 60 -1.52 -11.09 -4.62
N THR A 61 -2.50 -11.85 -4.17
CA THR A 61 -2.91 -13.12 -4.77
C THR A 61 -4.37 -13.02 -5.19
N GLU A 62 -4.67 -13.49 -6.39
CA GLU A 62 -6.05 -13.50 -6.89
C GLU A 62 -6.87 -14.57 -6.17
N ASP A 63 -8.00 -14.15 -5.66
CA ASP A 63 -8.98 -15.00 -5.00
C ASP A 63 -10.37 -14.45 -5.33
N PRO A 64 -11.05 -15.01 -6.34
CA PRO A 64 -12.36 -14.47 -6.74
C PRO A 64 -13.40 -14.48 -5.64
N GLY A 65 -13.23 -15.32 -4.63
CA GLY A 65 -14.13 -15.38 -3.47
C GLY A 65 -13.78 -14.41 -2.35
N HIS A 66 -12.73 -13.63 -2.50
CA HIS A 66 -12.29 -12.72 -1.45
C HIS A 66 -13.36 -11.69 -1.11
N ARG A 67 -13.57 -11.48 0.20
CA ARG A 67 -14.46 -10.45 0.72
C ARG A 67 -13.64 -9.50 1.58
N PRO A 68 -13.48 -8.24 1.16
CA PRO A 68 -12.81 -7.25 1.99
C PRO A 68 -13.52 -7.05 3.32
N ASN A 69 -12.75 -6.65 4.32
CA ASN A 69 -13.28 -6.35 5.64
C ASN A 69 -12.67 -5.04 6.14
N ALA A 70 -12.80 -4.74 7.43
CA ALA A 70 -12.31 -3.49 7.99
C ALA A 70 -10.81 -3.50 8.31
N SER A 71 -10.10 -4.61 8.07
CA SER A 71 -8.64 -4.63 8.25
C SER A 71 -8.00 -3.60 7.34
N CYS A 72 -7.01 -2.88 7.87
CA CYS A 72 -6.33 -1.81 7.15
C CYS A 72 -4.82 -2.03 7.20
N ILE A 73 -4.17 -1.83 6.06
CA ILE A 73 -2.70 -1.84 6.00
C ILE A 73 -2.24 -0.40 5.85
N ALA A 74 -1.41 0.05 6.79
CA ALA A 74 -0.89 1.41 6.81
C ALA A 74 0.60 1.39 6.45
N PHE A 75 0.97 2.23 5.48
CA PHE A 75 2.35 2.38 5.05
C PHE A 75 2.92 3.69 5.61
N TRP A 76 4.13 3.64 6.10
CA TRP A 76 4.81 4.79 6.69
C TRP A 76 5.65 5.49 5.63
N VAL A 77 5.49 6.83 5.52
CA VAL A 77 6.36 7.66 4.67
C VAL A 77 7.04 8.74 5.51
N ASN A 78 8.07 9.35 4.96
CA ASN A 78 8.96 10.22 5.71
C ASN A 78 8.48 11.66 5.83
N THR A 79 7.60 12.14 4.95
CA THR A 79 7.18 13.55 4.93
C THR A 79 5.69 13.66 4.64
N ARG A 80 5.11 14.81 5.02
CA ARG A 80 3.72 15.14 4.69
C ARG A 80 3.55 15.31 3.19
N GLU A 81 4.56 15.85 2.51
CA GLU A 81 4.55 16.04 1.06
C GLU A 81 4.44 14.71 0.32
N GLU A 82 5.07 13.66 0.85
CA GLU A 82 4.93 12.32 0.28
C GLU A 82 3.50 11.79 0.41
N VAL A 83 2.84 12.05 1.54
CA VAL A 83 1.43 11.67 1.70
C VAL A 83 0.57 12.38 0.65
N ASP A 84 0.79 13.67 0.44
CA ASP A 84 0.06 14.44 -0.57
C ASP A 84 0.28 13.89 -1.98
N ARG A 85 1.53 13.63 -2.33
CA ARG A 85 1.87 13.09 -3.65
C ARG A 85 1.24 11.72 -3.88
N ILE A 86 1.33 10.85 -2.89
CA ILE A 86 0.77 9.50 -3.00
C ILE A 86 -0.76 9.54 -3.06
N GLY A 87 -1.39 10.47 -2.35
CA GLY A 87 -2.82 10.69 -2.47
C GLY A 87 -3.25 10.99 -3.91
N GLU A 88 -2.47 11.80 -4.63
CA GLU A 88 -2.73 12.08 -6.04
C GLU A 88 -2.50 10.85 -6.93
N VAL A 89 -1.45 10.08 -6.66
CA VAL A 89 -1.17 8.83 -7.40
C VAL A 89 -2.33 7.85 -7.22
N VAL A 90 -2.80 7.66 -6.00
CA VAL A 90 -3.92 6.77 -5.68
C VAL A 90 -5.18 7.19 -6.44
N LYS A 91 -5.47 8.49 -6.45
CA LYS A 91 -6.64 9.01 -7.14
C LYS A 91 -6.59 8.71 -8.63
N ARG A 92 -5.45 8.96 -9.26
CA ARG A 92 -5.27 8.72 -10.70
C ARG A 92 -5.28 7.23 -11.04
N ALA A 93 -4.82 6.39 -10.11
CA ALA A 93 -4.70 4.94 -10.33
C ALA A 93 -6.00 4.16 -10.06
N GLY A 94 -7.07 4.84 -9.64
CA GLY A 94 -8.35 4.19 -9.43
C GLY A 94 -8.67 3.81 -8.00
N GLY A 95 -7.98 4.40 -7.02
CA GLY A 95 -8.32 4.22 -5.61
C GLY A 95 -9.73 4.69 -5.33
N LYS A 96 -10.39 4.03 -4.38
CA LYS A 96 -11.79 4.29 -4.02
C LYS A 96 -11.88 4.85 -2.61
N ASN A 97 -12.96 5.56 -2.35
CA ASN A 97 -13.30 6.08 -1.02
C ASN A 97 -12.11 6.79 -0.34
N ILE A 98 -11.50 7.70 -1.09
CA ILE A 98 -10.30 8.42 -0.65
C ILE A 98 -10.71 9.47 0.39
N GLU A 99 -10.07 9.43 1.55
CA GLU A 99 -10.25 10.41 2.62
C GLU A 99 -8.90 11.05 2.95
N GLY A 100 -8.85 12.35 2.87
CA GLY A 100 -7.61 13.10 3.05
C GLY A 100 -6.88 13.33 1.75
N PRO A 101 -5.58 13.70 1.80
CA PRO A 101 -4.74 13.81 3.01
C PRO A 101 -5.21 14.84 4.02
N ALA A 102 -5.11 14.51 5.30
CA ALA A 102 -5.50 15.41 6.38
C ALA A 102 -4.83 14.99 7.69
N ASP A 103 -4.76 15.94 8.62
CA ASP A 103 -4.39 15.63 9.99
C ASP A 103 -5.46 14.75 10.63
N SER A 104 -5.00 13.76 11.41
CA SER A 104 -5.88 12.85 12.14
C SER A 104 -5.46 12.87 13.62
N PRO A 105 -5.76 13.95 14.35
CA PRO A 105 -5.30 14.14 15.72
C PRO A 105 -5.85 13.11 16.71
N GLU A 106 -6.94 12.42 16.35
CA GLU A 106 -7.49 11.33 17.14
C GLU A 106 -6.55 10.14 17.28
N TYR A 107 -5.58 9.97 16.35
CA TYR A 107 -4.59 8.91 16.45
C TYR A 107 -3.31 9.35 17.14
N SER A 108 -2.79 10.52 16.78
CA SER A 108 -1.68 11.16 17.47
C SER A 108 -1.59 12.62 17.04
N ARG A 109 -0.78 13.39 17.75
CA ARG A 109 -0.71 14.85 17.57
C ARG A 109 -0.26 15.27 16.18
N ASP A 110 0.61 14.50 15.55
CA ASP A 110 1.20 14.84 14.25
C ASP A 110 0.91 13.79 13.18
N TYR A 111 -0.22 13.13 13.29
CA TYR A 111 -0.63 12.08 12.37
C TYR A 111 -1.23 12.71 11.11
N TYR A 112 -0.55 12.56 9.98
CA TYR A 112 -1.01 13.10 8.70
C TYR A 112 -1.13 11.96 7.70
N ALA A 113 -2.33 11.70 7.20
CA ALA A 113 -2.60 10.47 6.45
C ALA A 113 -3.61 10.67 5.34
N VAL A 114 -3.53 9.76 4.37
CA VAL A 114 -4.58 9.54 3.39
C VAL A 114 -5.07 8.09 3.54
N PHE A 115 -6.38 7.93 3.60
CA PHE A 115 -7.05 6.63 3.67
C PHE A 115 -7.74 6.37 2.35
N PHE A 116 -7.70 5.13 1.88
CA PHE A 116 -8.31 4.80 0.60
C PHE A 116 -8.55 3.29 0.52
N GLU A 117 -9.19 2.88 -0.57
CA GLU A 117 -9.39 1.47 -0.88
C GLU A 117 -8.76 1.19 -2.24
N ASP A 118 -8.22 -0.02 -2.41
CA ASP A 118 -7.80 -0.45 -3.74
C ASP A 118 -9.04 -0.69 -4.61
N PRO A 119 -8.90 -0.93 -5.92
CA PRO A 119 -10.08 -1.16 -6.77
C PRO A 119 -10.94 -2.34 -6.38
N ASP A 120 -10.44 -3.28 -5.58
CA ASP A 120 -11.20 -4.39 -5.02
C ASP A 120 -11.65 -4.15 -3.58
N VAL A 121 -11.58 -2.90 -3.11
CA VAL A 121 -12.12 -2.41 -1.84
C VAL A 121 -11.35 -2.87 -0.61
N ASN A 122 -10.10 -3.30 -0.76
CA ASN A 122 -9.23 -3.51 0.39
C ASN A 122 -8.79 -2.16 0.97
N ARG A 123 -8.79 -2.03 2.29
CA ARG A 123 -8.50 -0.76 2.96
C ARG A 123 -6.99 -0.58 3.15
N LEU A 124 -6.52 0.60 2.73
CA LEU A 124 -5.12 0.97 2.82
C LEU A 124 -4.99 2.38 3.38
N GLU A 125 -3.81 2.68 3.88
CA GLU A 125 -3.50 3.99 4.43
C GLU A 125 -2.04 4.31 4.16
N VAL A 126 -1.76 5.58 3.90
CA VAL A 126 -0.38 6.09 3.85
C VAL A 126 -0.28 7.21 4.88
N VAL A 127 0.69 7.11 5.77
CA VAL A 127 0.78 8.01 6.92
C VAL A 127 2.21 8.53 7.13
N HIS A 128 2.28 9.80 7.51
CA HIS A 128 3.47 10.39 8.11
C HIS A 128 3.13 10.73 9.56
N ARG A 129 3.94 10.23 10.47
CA ARG A 129 3.85 10.56 11.89
C ARG A 129 5.23 10.41 12.51
N THR A 130 5.45 11.07 13.62
CA THR A 130 6.74 11.02 14.32
C THR A 130 6.73 10.12 15.55
N GLN A 131 5.59 9.56 15.84
CA GLN A 131 5.43 8.64 16.97
C GLN A 131 4.64 7.42 16.60
#